data_b2a6682e0fdcaed5eb19766488049feb
#
_entry.id   b2a6682e0fdcaed5eb19766488049feb
#
_cell.length_a   1.000
_cell.length_b   1.000
_cell.length_c   1.000
_cell.angle_alpha   90.00
_cell.angle_beta   90.00
_cell.angle_gamma   90.00
#
_symmetry.space_group_name_H-M   'P 1'
#
loop_
_entity.id
_entity.type
_entity.pdbx_description
1 polymer ?
#
loop_
_entity_poly.entity_id
_entity_poly.type
_entity_poly.pdbx_seq_one_letter_code
_entity_poly.pdbx_strand_id
1 'polypeptide(L)'
;MKQIEIKYQPPLGVGRTVSLTLTGIRYRLFRSLVTVGVVAVAMAFLMNVWSESLVRGAVLRATTLRAAQLHQAFVWATKLTNPGTLDSILTGMAAPHAEAVEEAMSMAKLPPGDRSFLESRCRQATGYLRFFAALDYGARRRLLGQAQGAAVFDGLQSASAQADFFANVKEMQTLQLPGGDETFKKFLGEWPDVKEKLERIRAARAAAIAQLQPSLRGHTAMEALTEADGALGAAVRAAGFLFPEDTARTVAEQARQTCDSRSLEEGLLRPAVRQALAGRLDLTLNEVNPSVLWDFLKSREAAGWYLDRLEETGGSAAELTPERLVVLARVQTEEMMLAQLLPREASTEEGETGIQERMLWLILVSMIVCAVGIANAMLMSVTERFREIATLKCLGALDTTIMGMCVVEATVLGVTGGAAGALAGTLLGVGRMSAAFGGIAVRTLPTGHLALAMAGSVLVGIALAAVAALYPSFKAARLAPMEAMRVE
;
A
#
# COMPACT_ATOMS: atom_id res chain seq x y z
N MET A 1 -55.09 45.99 33.63
CA MET A 1 -54.45 44.75 33.25
C MET A 1 -52.93 44.88 33.44
N LYS A 2 -52.33 44.12 34.37
CA LYS A 2 -50.90 44.12 34.58
C LYS A 2 -50.26 43.40 33.43
N GLN A 3 -49.40 44.04 32.64
CA GLN A 3 -48.52 43.41 31.67
C GLN A 3 -47.58 42.46 32.41
N ILE A 4 -47.66 41.19 32.07
CA ILE A 4 -46.73 40.16 32.55
C ILE A 4 -45.44 40.35 31.74
N GLU A 5 -44.41 40.96 32.32
CA GLU A 5 -43.06 40.96 31.76
C GLU A 5 -42.54 39.55 31.74
N ILE A 6 -42.41 38.99 30.56
CA ILE A 6 -41.77 37.67 30.37
C ILE A 6 -40.27 37.85 30.60
N LYS A 7 -39.80 37.50 31.80
CA LYS A 7 -38.38 37.43 32.13
C LYS A 7 -37.69 36.45 31.18
N TYR A 8 -36.56 36.88 30.63
CA TYR A 8 -35.66 36.09 29.79
C TYR A 8 -35.47 34.69 30.40
N GLN A 9 -35.95 33.68 29.71
CA GLN A 9 -35.75 32.29 30.15
C GLN A 9 -34.32 31.87 29.77
N PRO A 10 -33.48 31.46 30.74
CA PRO A 10 -32.13 30.99 30.41
C PRO A 10 -32.22 29.74 29.56
N PRO A 11 -31.37 29.60 28.54
CA PRO A 11 -31.33 28.41 27.70
C PRO A 11 -31.05 27.19 28.58
N LEU A 12 -31.76 26.07 28.31
CA LEU A 12 -31.56 24.80 29.01
C LEU A 12 -30.08 24.38 28.84
N GLY A 13 -29.38 24.18 29.96
CA GLY A 13 -27.98 23.74 29.93
C GLY A 13 -27.86 22.40 29.20
N VAL A 14 -26.80 22.25 28.39
CA VAL A 14 -26.54 21.08 27.52
C VAL A 14 -26.70 19.73 28.25
N GLY A 15 -26.25 19.65 29.52
CA GLY A 15 -26.39 18.45 30.35
C GLY A 15 -27.84 18.02 30.61
N ARG A 16 -28.75 18.99 30.84
CA ARG A 16 -30.18 18.71 31.04
C ARG A 16 -30.86 18.32 29.72
N THR A 17 -30.47 18.92 28.61
CA THR A 17 -30.95 18.56 27.29
C THR A 17 -30.57 17.13 26.93
N VAL A 18 -29.34 16.75 27.20
CA VAL A 18 -28.84 15.36 26.97
C VAL A 18 -29.61 14.36 27.88
N SER A 19 -29.81 14.67 29.16
CA SER A 19 -30.54 13.79 30.07
C SER A 19 -32.00 13.57 29.65
N LEU A 20 -32.69 14.62 29.22
CA LEU A 20 -34.06 14.54 28.69
C LEU A 20 -34.12 13.74 27.42
N THR A 21 -33.13 13.89 26.53
CA THR A 21 -33.04 13.18 25.26
C THR A 21 -32.80 11.69 25.50
N LEU A 22 -31.88 11.31 26.41
CA LEU A 22 -31.60 9.90 26.75
C LEU A 22 -32.84 9.22 27.35
N THR A 23 -33.60 9.89 28.18
CA THR A 23 -34.87 9.36 28.74
C THR A 23 -35.90 9.16 27.60
N GLY A 24 -36.00 10.07 26.66
CA GLY A 24 -36.88 9.96 25.48
C GLY A 24 -36.50 8.77 24.56
N ILE A 25 -35.20 8.53 24.36
CA ILE A 25 -34.68 7.38 23.57
C ILE A 25 -35.08 6.05 24.23
N ARG A 26 -35.03 5.95 25.55
CA ARG A 26 -35.38 4.74 26.30
C ARG A 26 -36.84 4.32 26.12
N TYR A 27 -37.75 5.27 25.96
CA TYR A 27 -39.18 4.96 25.73
C TYR A 27 -39.49 4.54 24.29
N ARG A 28 -38.56 4.78 23.32
CA ARG A 28 -38.73 4.53 21.88
C ARG A 28 -37.63 3.65 21.29
N LEU A 29 -37.19 2.65 22.06
CA LEU A 29 -36.04 1.79 21.77
C LEU A 29 -36.02 1.22 20.34
N PHE A 30 -37.16 0.71 19.86
CA PHE A 30 -37.24 0.07 18.54
C PHE A 30 -36.84 1.02 17.40
N ARG A 31 -37.34 2.26 17.40
CA ARG A 31 -37.03 3.23 16.37
C ARG A 31 -35.60 3.73 16.47
N SER A 32 -35.13 4.05 17.70
CA SER A 32 -33.76 4.45 17.93
C SER A 32 -32.81 3.35 17.45
N LEU A 33 -33.14 2.07 17.65
CA LEU A 33 -32.40 0.93 17.16
C LEU A 33 -32.31 0.89 15.63
N VAL A 34 -33.43 1.15 14.91
CA VAL A 34 -33.42 1.23 13.44
C VAL A 34 -32.51 2.35 12.95
N THR A 35 -32.60 3.53 13.54
CA THR A 35 -31.75 4.67 13.15
C THR A 35 -30.29 4.40 13.44
N VAL A 36 -29.97 3.86 14.64
CA VAL A 36 -28.63 3.42 15.00
C VAL A 36 -28.13 2.36 14.01
N GLY A 37 -28.99 1.41 13.62
CA GLY A 37 -28.66 0.39 12.63
C GLY A 37 -28.29 0.96 11.27
N VAL A 38 -29.05 1.95 10.77
CA VAL A 38 -28.74 2.63 9.49
C VAL A 38 -27.38 3.33 9.57
N VAL A 39 -27.10 4.07 10.65
CA VAL A 39 -25.82 4.72 10.86
C VAL A 39 -24.69 3.69 10.98
N ALA A 40 -24.95 2.62 11.75
CA ALA A 40 -23.95 1.56 11.97
C ALA A 40 -23.57 0.85 10.67
N VAL A 41 -24.52 0.55 9.80
CA VAL A 41 -24.24 -0.10 8.49
C VAL A 41 -23.39 0.82 7.60
N ALA A 42 -23.72 2.11 7.52
CA ALA A 42 -22.93 3.05 6.72
C ALA A 42 -21.50 3.22 7.26
N MET A 43 -21.36 3.34 8.58
CA MET A 43 -20.05 3.47 9.22
C MET A 43 -19.26 2.15 9.18
N ALA A 44 -19.93 1.00 9.24
CA ALA A 44 -19.31 -0.29 9.05
C ALA A 44 -18.75 -0.45 7.62
N PHE A 45 -19.50 0.00 6.62
CA PHE A 45 -19.02 -0.01 5.23
C PHE A 45 -17.79 0.92 5.06
N LEU A 46 -17.87 2.16 5.55
CA LEU A 46 -16.76 3.11 5.52
C LEU A 46 -15.51 2.50 6.19
N MET A 47 -15.68 1.97 7.39
CA MET A 47 -14.57 1.43 8.17
C MET A 47 -14.03 0.12 7.59
N ASN A 48 -14.88 -0.72 6.98
CA ASN A 48 -14.42 -1.92 6.26
C ASN A 48 -13.47 -1.55 5.11
N VAL A 49 -13.86 -0.56 4.28
CA VAL A 49 -13.01 -0.07 3.18
C VAL A 49 -11.72 0.56 3.71
N TRP A 50 -11.81 1.36 4.76
CA TRP A 50 -10.65 2.05 5.35
C TRP A 50 -9.68 1.09 6.01
N SER A 51 -10.19 0.12 6.78
CA SER A 51 -9.37 -0.93 7.41
C SER A 51 -8.68 -1.82 6.35
N GLU A 52 -9.40 -2.16 5.28
CA GLU A 52 -8.83 -2.92 4.15
C GLU A 52 -7.65 -2.18 3.52
N SER A 53 -7.79 -0.90 3.21
CA SER A 53 -6.72 -0.09 2.61
C SER A 53 -5.50 0.05 3.55
N LEU A 54 -5.74 0.26 4.85
CA LEU A 54 -4.67 0.38 5.85
C LEU A 54 -3.90 -0.93 6.04
N VAL A 55 -4.61 -2.05 6.17
CA VAL A 55 -3.98 -3.37 6.35
C VAL A 55 -3.25 -3.79 5.08
N ARG A 56 -3.86 -3.59 3.89
CA ARG A 56 -3.22 -3.86 2.61
C ARG A 56 -1.93 -3.06 2.45
N GLY A 57 -1.95 -1.76 2.72
CA GLY A 57 -0.76 -0.90 2.66
C GLY A 57 0.32 -1.29 3.69
N ALA A 58 -0.06 -1.80 4.86
CA ALA A 58 0.89 -2.29 5.86
C ALA A 58 1.50 -3.64 5.44
N VAL A 59 0.68 -4.57 4.95
CA VAL A 59 1.13 -5.87 4.41
C VAL A 59 2.09 -5.62 3.24
N LEU A 60 1.70 -4.78 2.27
CA LEU A 60 2.53 -4.49 1.10
C LEU A 60 3.90 -3.91 1.50
N ARG A 61 3.95 -2.93 2.39
CA ARG A 61 5.22 -2.39 2.90
C ARG A 61 6.07 -3.45 3.61
N ALA A 62 5.45 -4.28 4.46
CA ALA A 62 6.16 -5.35 5.14
C ALA A 62 6.66 -6.43 4.18
N THR A 63 5.86 -6.79 3.17
CA THR A 63 6.25 -7.79 2.15
C THR A 63 7.33 -7.28 1.22
N THR A 64 7.28 -6.02 0.78
CA THR A 64 8.33 -5.42 -0.05
C THR A 64 9.65 -5.31 0.70
N LEU A 65 9.64 -4.88 1.97
CA LEU A 65 10.84 -4.86 2.82
C LEU A 65 11.38 -6.29 3.05
N ARG A 66 10.50 -7.25 3.32
CA ARG A 66 10.90 -8.64 3.53
C ARG A 66 11.44 -9.27 2.25
N ALA A 67 10.78 -9.06 1.11
CA ALA A 67 11.26 -9.51 -0.18
C ALA A 67 12.64 -8.91 -0.50
N ALA A 68 12.82 -7.61 -0.28
CA ALA A 68 14.12 -6.97 -0.46
C ALA A 68 15.21 -7.59 0.43
N GLN A 69 14.87 -7.96 1.67
CA GLN A 69 15.79 -8.66 2.57
C GLN A 69 16.11 -10.07 2.10
N LEU A 70 15.11 -10.83 1.63
CA LEU A 70 15.30 -12.20 1.16
C LEU A 70 16.01 -12.30 -0.20
N HIS A 71 15.97 -11.24 -1.01
CA HIS A 71 16.55 -11.23 -2.36
C HIS A 71 17.95 -10.55 -2.42
N GLN A 72 18.59 -10.25 -1.30
CA GLN A 72 19.90 -9.59 -1.31
C GLN A 72 20.96 -10.38 -2.09
N ALA A 73 20.98 -11.70 -1.95
CA ALA A 73 21.91 -12.54 -2.69
C ALA A 73 21.72 -12.42 -4.22
N PHE A 74 20.45 -12.36 -4.71
CA PHE A 74 20.16 -12.14 -6.13
C PHE A 74 20.57 -10.76 -6.61
N VAL A 75 20.32 -9.73 -5.80
CA VAL A 75 20.74 -8.36 -6.11
C VAL A 75 22.26 -8.31 -6.25
N TRP A 76 22.99 -8.92 -5.32
CA TRP A 76 24.45 -8.95 -5.37
C TRP A 76 24.98 -9.84 -6.49
N ALA A 77 24.37 -11.01 -6.76
CA ALA A 77 24.73 -11.84 -7.91
C ALA A 77 24.60 -11.07 -9.23
N THR A 78 23.49 -10.31 -9.39
CA THR A 78 23.29 -9.47 -10.57
C THR A 78 24.30 -8.32 -10.61
N LYS A 79 24.56 -7.68 -9.47
CA LYS A 79 25.49 -6.54 -9.37
C LYS A 79 26.93 -6.92 -9.67
N LEU A 80 27.33 -8.16 -9.34
CA LEU A 80 28.68 -8.69 -9.60
C LEU A 80 28.84 -9.27 -11.02
N THR A 81 27.78 -9.45 -11.76
CA THR A 81 27.82 -10.00 -13.15
C THR A 81 27.44 -8.97 -14.20
N ASN A 82 26.66 -7.95 -13.84
CA ASN A 82 26.13 -6.97 -14.79
C ASN A 82 26.45 -5.53 -14.34
N PRO A 83 27.17 -4.74 -15.14
CA PRO A 83 27.47 -3.34 -14.82
C PRO A 83 26.22 -2.44 -14.82
N GLY A 84 25.11 -2.95 -15.31
CA GLY A 84 23.86 -2.22 -15.46
C GLY A 84 23.73 -1.52 -16.81
N THR A 85 22.50 -1.17 -17.16
CA THR A 85 22.18 -0.30 -18.29
C THR A 85 22.27 1.15 -17.87
N LEU A 86 22.37 2.07 -18.84
CA LEU A 86 22.35 3.51 -18.55
C LEU A 86 21.09 3.90 -17.78
N ASP A 87 19.93 3.33 -18.16
CA ASP A 87 18.64 3.56 -17.52
C ASP A 87 18.62 3.09 -16.06
N SER A 88 19.22 1.91 -15.77
CA SER A 88 19.28 1.40 -14.40
C SER A 88 20.17 2.26 -13.52
N ILE A 89 21.30 2.77 -14.05
CA ILE A 89 22.19 3.66 -13.33
C ILE A 89 21.52 5.01 -13.10
N LEU A 90 20.86 5.57 -14.13
CA LEU A 90 20.10 6.82 -14.04
C LEU A 90 19.02 6.74 -12.96
N THR A 91 18.25 5.63 -12.95
CA THR A 91 17.19 5.41 -11.94
C THR A 91 17.79 5.24 -10.55
N GLY A 92 18.94 4.53 -10.43
CA GLY A 92 19.64 4.36 -9.17
C GLY A 92 20.18 5.68 -8.60
N MET A 93 20.71 6.56 -9.46
CA MET A 93 21.18 7.90 -9.07
C MET A 93 20.03 8.86 -8.72
N ALA A 94 18.83 8.63 -9.24
CA ALA A 94 17.63 9.42 -8.90
C ALA A 94 17.00 9.00 -7.56
N ALA A 95 17.25 7.77 -7.11
CA ALA A 95 16.69 7.23 -5.87
C ALA A 95 17.33 7.87 -4.63
N PRO A 96 16.61 7.95 -3.49
CA PRO A 96 17.11 8.60 -2.26
C PRO A 96 18.11 7.73 -1.47
N HIS A 97 18.80 6.76 -2.09
CA HIS A 97 19.74 5.87 -1.44
C HIS A 97 21.16 6.44 -1.47
N ALA A 98 21.54 7.13 -0.40
CA ALA A 98 22.84 7.80 -0.29
C ALA A 98 24.05 6.88 -0.53
N GLU A 99 23.98 5.63 -0.06
CA GLU A 99 25.08 4.65 -0.18
C GLU A 99 25.35 4.21 -1.63
N ALA A 100 24.27 3.96 -2.42
CA ALA A 100 24.43 3.55 -3.80
C ALA A 100 25.00 4.67 -4.69
N VAL A 101 24.65 5.92 -4.39
CA VAL A 101 25.19 7.10 -5.06
C VAL A 101 26.67 7.29 -4.68
N GLU A 102 27.00 7.14 -3.40
CA GLU A 102 28.38 7.26 -2.90
C GLU A 102 29.30 6.21 -3.52
N GLU A 103 28.84 4.95 -3.58
CA GLU A 103 29.56 3.87 -4.28
C GLU A 103 29.83 4.23 -5.74
N ALA A 104 28.77 4.64 -6.47
CA ALA A 104 28.88 4.98 -7.88
C ALA A 104 29.87 6.14 -8.13
N MET A 105 29.81 7.18 -7.29
CA MET A 105 30.69 8.34 -7.36
C MET A 105 32.15 7.98 -7.06
N SER A 106 32.37 7.19 -6.00
CA SER A 106 33.71 6.72 -5.59
C SER A 106 34.36 5.85 -6.65
N MET A 107 33.62 4.84 -7.17
CA MET A 107 34.12 3.94 -8.22
C MET A 107 34.51 4.69 -9.49
N ALA A 108 33.68 5.66 -9.91
CA ALA A 108 33.94 6.46 -11.11
C ALA A 108 34.94 7.59 -10.88
N LYS A 109 35.44 7.77 -9.65
CA LYS A 109 36.34 8.87 -9.24
C LYS A 109 35.80 10.24 -9.66
N LEU A 110 34.49 10.45 -9.47
CA LEU A 110 33.80 11.71 -9.76
C LEU A 110 34.00 12.69 -8.59
N PRO A 111 34.17 14.00 -8.86
CA PRO A 111 34.30 15.02 -7.82
C PRO A 111 33.08 15.05 -6.90
N PRO A 112 33.24 15.27 -5.58
CA PRO A 112 32.09 15.38 -4.67
C PRO A 112 31.09 16.49 -5.05
N GLY A 113 31.54 17.56 -5.70
CA GLY A 113 30.72 18.65 -6.18
C GLY A 113 29.71 18.25 -7.27
N ASP A 114 29.98 17.18 -8.01
CA ASP A 114 29.09 16.68 -9.06
C ASP A 114 27.89 15.90 -8.51
N ARG A 115 27.92 15.50 -7.23
CA ARG A 115 26.88 14.68 -6.62
C ARG A 115 25.51 15.32 -6.71
N SER A 116 25.36 16.53 -6.18
CA SER A 116 24.07 17.24 -6.16
C SER A 116 23.55 17.54 -7.57
N PHE A 117 24.45 17.85 -8.50
CA PHE A 117 24.13 18.02 -9.89
C PHE A 117 23.59 16.74 -10.50
N LEU A 118 24.31 15.61 -10.40
CA LEU A 118 23.88 14.33 -10.95
C LEU A 118 22.56 13.86 -10.32
N GLU A 119 22.42 13.86 -9.00
CA GLU A 119 21.19 13.48 -8.32
C GLU A 119 19.99 14.31 -8.77
N SER A 120 20.17 15.63 -8.92
CA SER A 120 19.14 16.54 -9.39
C SER A 120 18.74 16.25 -10.84
N ARG A 121 19.74 16.09 -11.74
CA ARG A 121 19.46 15.85 -13.17
C ARG A 121 18.93 14.44 -13.42
N CYS A 122 19.39 13.44 -12.69
CA CYS A 122 18.82 12.07 -12.78
C CYS A 122 17.37 12.03 -12.29
N ARG A 123 17.02 12.74 -11.20
CA ARG A 123 15.62 12.88 -10.76
C ARG A 123 14.76 13.59 -11.82
N GLN A 124 15.27 14.64 -12.43
CA GLN A 124 14.58 15.36 -13.48
C GLN A 124 14.38 14.49 -14.73
N ALA A 125 15.41 13.75 -15.16
CA ALA A 125 15.33 12.77 -16.24
C ALA A 125 14.28 11.71 -15.98
N THR A 126 14.30 11.10 -14.79
CA THR A 126 13.30 10.09 -14.38
C THR A 126 11.89 10.67 -14.36
N GLY A 127 11.73 11.92 -13.95
CA GLY A 127 10.45 12.64 -14.01
C GLY A 127 9.93 12.77 -15.46
N TYR A 128 10.78 13.16 -16.40
CA TYR A 128 10.41 13.23 -17.82
C TYR A 128 10.10 11.85 -18.39
N LEU A 129 10.88 10.82 -18.07
CA LEU A 129 10.62 9.47 -18.56
C LEU A 129 9.28 8.92 -18.04
N ARG A 130 8.93 9.17 -16.78
CA ARG A 130 7.61 8.83 -16.23
C ARG A 130 6.48 9.58 -16.93
N PHE A 131 6.66 10.88 -17.16
CA PHE A 131 5.70 11.69 -17.89
C PHE A 131 5.47 11.13 -19.30
N PHE A 132 6.53 10.81 -20.05
CA PHE A 132 6.40 10.22 -21.37
C PHE A 132 5.79 8.81 -21.36
N ALA A 133 6.07 8.02 -20.34
CA ALA A 133 5.46 6.70 -20.18
C ALA A 133 3.96 6.76 -19.91
N ALA A 134 3.48 7.82 -19.24
CA ALA A 134 2.06 8.06 -18.96
C ALA A 134 1.25 8.55 -20.17
N LEU A 135 1.92 8.99 -21.26
CA LEU A 135 1.24 9.40 -22.47
C LEU A 135 0.60 8.21 -23.19
N ASP A 136 -0.53 8.46 -23.85
CA ASP A 136 -1.10 7.48 -24.76
C ASP A 136 -0.12 7.08 -25.87
N TYR A 137 -0.34 5.90 -26.46
CA TYR A 137 0.57 5.34 -27.47
C TYR A 137 0.76 6.28 -28.68
N GLY A 138 -0.30 6.95 -29.14
CA GLY A 138 -0.25 7.84 -30.29
C GLY A 138 0.59 9.08 -30.02
N ALA A 139 0.35 9.76 -28.90
CA ALA A 139 1.10 10.94 -28.45
C ALA A 139 2.58 10.59 -28.24
N ARG A 140 2.85 9.49 -27.52
CA ARG A 140 4.22 9.03 -27.28
C ARG A 140 4.97 8.73 -28.57
N ARG A 141 4.36 8.01 -29.51
CA ARG A 141 4.96 7.69 -30.81
C ARG A 141 5.23 8.92 -31.66
N ARG A 142 4.33 9.90 -31.62
CA ARG A 142 4.47 11.16 -32.35
C ARG A 142 5.61 12.02 -31.81
N LEU A 143 5.78 12.08 -30.48
CA LEU A 143 6.80 12.88 -29.82
C LEU A 143 8.19 12.24 -29.82
N LEU A 144 8.26 10.93 -29.58
CA LEU A 144 9.50 10.23 -29.29
C LEU A 144 9.86 9.15 -30.33
N GLY A 145 8.98 8.89 -31.29
CA GLY A 145 9.16 7.79 -32.25
C GLY A 145 9.16 6.44 -31.54
N GLN A 146 10.27 5.71 -31.67
CA GLN A 146 10.48 4.41 -31.01
C GLN A 146 11.47 4.48 -29.84
N ALA A 147 12.01 5.65 -29.54
CA ALA A 147 12.98 5.84 -28.47
C ALA A 147 12.36 5.55 -27.09
N GLN A 148 13.13 4.87 -26.24
CA GLN A 148 12.73 4.51 -24.87
C GLN A 148 13.90 4.77 -23.91
N GLY A 149 13.58 5.02 -22.64
CA GLY A 149 14.57 5.29 -21.63
C GLY A 149 15.45 6.51 -21.97
N ALA A 150 16.70 6.47 -21.57
CA ALA A 150 17.69 7.53 -21.79
C ALA A 150 17.91 7.87 -23.27
N ALA A 151 17.65 6.93 -24.19
CA ALA A 151 17.78 7.14 -25.62
C ALA A 151 16.80 8.21 -26.15
N VAL A 152 15.73 8.52 -25.44
CA VAL A 152 14.82 9.63 -25.74
C VAL A 152 15.59 10.96 -25.77
N PHE A 153 16.40 11.19 -24.76
CA PHE A 153 17.16 12.45 -24.64
C PHE A 153 18.30 12.50 -25.67
N ASP A 154 18.88 11.34 -26.04
CA ASP A 154 19.87 11.27 -27.11
C ASP A 154 19.27 11.65 -28.47
N GLY A 155 18.06 11.15 -28.75
CA GLY A 155 17.33 11.48 -29.97
C GLY A 155 16.99 12.96 -30.11
N LEU A 156 16.87 13.67 -28.98
CA LEU A 156 16.53 15.09 -28.92
C LEU A 156 17.76 16.01 -28.85
N GLN A 157 18.98 15.54 -29.15
CA GLN A 157 20.18 16.39 -29.10
C GLN A 157 20.34 17.32 -30.33
N SER A 158 19.80 16.97 -31.49
CA SER A 158 19.89 17.82 -32.68
C SER A 158 18.88 18.97 -32.64
N ALA A 159 19.27 20.12 -33.14
CA ALA A 159 18.39 21.30 -33.21
C ALA A 159 17.10 21.04 -34.00
N SER A 160 17.19 20.23 -35.08
CA SER A 160 16.02 19.84 -35.88
C SER A 160 15.06 18.97 -35.08
N ALA A 161 15.56 17.95 -34.38
CA ALA A 161 14.72 17.06 -33.56
C ALA A 161 14.04 17.81 -32.40
N GLN A 162 14.75 18.77 -31.79
CA GLN A 162 14.16 19.66 -30.78
C GLN A 162 13.05 20.52 -31.36
N ALA A 163 13.28 21.13 -32.53
CA ALA A 163 12.28 21.97 -33.19
C ALA A 163 11.01 21.18 -33.51
N ASP A 164 11.17 20.00 -34.08
CA ASP A 164 10.05 19.08 -34.41
C ASP A 164 9.31 18.62 -33.14
N PHE A 165 10.05 18.27 -32.07
CA PHE A 165 9.47 17.88 -30.79
C PHE A 165 8.61 19.00 -30.20
N PHE A 166 9.14 20.23 -30.09
CA PHE A 166 8.40 21.38 -29.54
C PHE A 166 7.24 21.83 -30.44
N ALA A 167 7.35 21.68 -31.75
CA ALA A 167 6.25 21.93 -32.68
C ALA A 167 5.10 20.93 -32.40
N ASN A 168 5.41 19.63 -32.25
CA ASN A 168 4.44 18.61 -31.92
C ASN A 168 3.79 18.83 -30.54
N VAL A 169 4.58 19.21 -29.51
CA VAL A 169 4.05 19.55 -28.17
C VAL A 169 3.06 20.72 -28.27
N LYS A 170 3.39 21.76 -29.04
CA LYS A 170 2.53 22.93 -29.24
C LYS A 170 1.23 22.62 -29.99
N GLU A 171 1.26 21.69 -30.94
CA GLU A 171 0.06 21.20 -31.62
C GLU A 171 -0.87 20.41 -30.69
N MET A 172 -0.30 19.72 -29.69
CA MET A 172 -1.03 19.00 -28.66
C MET A 172 -1.43 19.95 -27.53
N GLN A 173 -2.41 20.83 -27.76
CA GLN A 173 -2.81 21.95 -26.87
C GLN A 173 -3.03 21.57 -25.38
N THR A 174 -3.27 20.31 -25.09
CA THR A 174 -3.50 19.79 -23.73
C THR A 174 -2.23 19.28 -23.05
N LEU A 175 -1.11 19.19 -23.78
CA LEU A 175 0.13 18.63 -23.26
C LEU A 175 1.01 19.73 -22.67
N GLN A 176 1.32 19.62 -21.38
CA GLN A 176 2.26 20.52 -20.71
C GLN A 176 3.42 19.70 -20.16
N LEU A 177 4.65 20.05 -20.56
CA LEU A 177 5.85 19.41 -20.05
C LEU A 177 6.06 19.75 -18.56
N PRO A 178 6.51 18.81 -17.72
CA PRO A 178 6.88 19.10 -16.35
C PRO A 178 7.93 20.21 -16.26
N GLY A 179 7.61 21.29 -15.56
CA GLY A 179 8.48 22.47 -15.45
C GLY A 179 8.51 23.39 -16.67
N GLY A 180 7.74 23.10 -17.72
CA GLY A 180 7.63 23.91 -18.95
C GLY A 180 8.77 23.70 -19.95
N ASP A 181 8.56 24.23 -21.15
CA ASP A 181 9.43 24.01 -22.31
C ASP A 181 10.87 24.51 -22.10
N GLU A 182 11.04 25.68 -21.48
CA GLU A 182 12.38 26.26 -21.25
C GLU A 182 13.20 25.42 -20.24
N THR A 183 12.55 24.84 -19.22
CA THR A 183 13.23 23.96 -18.27
C THR A 183 13.68 22.68 -18.96
N PHE A 184 12.85 22.15 -19.86
CA PHE A 184 13.20 20.94 -20.62
C PHE A 184 14.32 21.20 -21.63
N LYS A 185 14.33 22.36 -22.34
CA LYS A 185 15.44 22.76 -23.21
C LYS A 185 16.76 22.88 -22.46
N LYS A 186 16.74 23.53 -21.29
CA LYS A 186 17.91 23.63 -20.43
C LYS A 186 18.42 22.26 -20.02
N PHE A 187 17.52 21.35 -19.62
CA PHE A 187 17.86 19.98 -19.29
C PHE A 187 18.50 19.24 -20.47
N LEU A 188 17.95 19.37 -21.68
CA LEU A 188 18.52 18.76 -22.88
C LEU A 188 19.92 19.29 -23.20
N GLY A 189 20.19 20.58 -22.95
CA GLY A 189 21.52 21.18 -23.11
C GLY A 189 22.55 20.60 -22.09
N GLU A 190 22.12 20.20 -20.91
CA GLU A 190 22.98 19.63 -19.88
C GLU A 190 23.07 18.08 -19.97
N TRP A 191 22.20 17.43 -20.75
CA TRP A 191 22.14 15.98 -20.88
C TRP A 191 23.45 15.32 -21.31
N PRO A 192 24.23 15.84 -22.29
CA PRO A 192 25.49 15.23 -22.70
C PRO A 192 26.47 15.08 -21.55
N ASP A 193 26.59 16.10 -20.66
CA ASP A 193 27.46 16.04 -19.47
C ASP A 193 26.97 14.98 -18.46
N VAL A 194 25.64 14.93 -18.24
CA VAL A 194 25.02 13.89 -17.39
C VAL A 194 25.31 12.51 -17.95
N LYS A 195 25.09 12.31 -19.24
CA LYS A 195 25.34 11.02 -19.93
C LYS A 195 26.78 10.59 -19.82
N GLU A 196 27.75 11.48 -20.08
CA GLU A 196 29.18 11.19 -19.95
C GLU A 196 29.51 10.67 -18.55
N LYS A 197 29.01 11.32 -17.51
CA LYS A 197 29.23 10.90 -16.11
C LYS A 197 28.59 9.56 -15.81
N LEU A 198 27.37 9.29 -16.31
CA LEU A 198 26.70 7.99 -16.17
C LEU A 198 27.47 6.87 -16.90
N GLU A 199 27.98 7.14 -18.10
CA GLU A 199 28.81 6.19 -18.85
C GLU A 199 30.14 5.92 -18.13
N ARG A 200 30.76 6.91 -17.49
CA ARG A 200 31.94 6.71 -16.63
C ARG A 200 31.64 5.80 -15.44
N ILE A 201 30.49 5.98 -14.79
CA ILE A 201 30.05 5.08 -13.70
C ILE A 201 29.89 3.65 -14.23
N ARG A 202 29.23 3.48 -15.37
CA ARG A 202 29.06 2.18 -16.01
C ARG A 202 30.39 1.51 -16.36
N ALA A 203 31.31 2.25 -16.94
CA ALA A 203 32.64 1.76 -17.29
C ALA A 203 33.45 1.36 -16.04
N ALA A 204 33.37 2.16 -14.96
CA ALA A 204 34.01 1.85 -13.69
C ALA A 204 33.45 0.55 -13.06
N ARG A 205 32.14 0.36 -13.09
CA ARG A 205 31.51 -0.89 -12.64
C ARG A 205 31.95 -2.10 -13.50
N ALA A 206 31.99 -1.94 -14.82
CA ALA A 206 32.45 -2.98 -15.71
C ALA A 206 33.90 -3.38 -15.44
N ALA A 207 34.79 -2.41 -15.18
CA ALA A 207 36.17 -2.66 -14.80
C ALA A 207 36.30 -3.38 -13.45
N ALA A 208 35.52 -2.98 -12.47
CA ALA A 208 35.47 -3.65 -11.16
C ALA A 208 34.97 -5.11 -11.28
N ILE A 209 33.93 -5.35 -12.06
CA ILE A 209 33.43 -6.72 -12.33
C ILE A 209 34.51 -7.56 -13.04
N ALA A 210 35.24 -6.97 -14.02
CA ALA A 210 36.32 -7.66 -14.69
C ALA A 210 37.46 -8.09 -13.74
N GLN A 211 37.74 -7.29 -12.71
CA GLN A 211 38.73 -7.64 -11.66
C GLN A 211 38.25 -8.83 -10.81
N LEU A 212 36.96 -9.02 -10.66
CA LEU A 212 36.36 -10.12 -9.87
C LEU A 212 36.23 -11.44 -10.65
N GLN A 213 36.36 -11.42 -11.98
CA GLN A 213 36.24 -12.62 -12.83
C GLN A 213 37.13 -13.79 -12.40
N PRO A 214 38.43 -13.59 -11.98
CA PRO A 214 39.24 -14.68 -11.50
C PRO A 214 38.68 -15.37 -10.24
N SER A 215 38.05 -14.59 -9.34
CA SER A 215 37.43 -15.11 -8.12
C SER A 215 36.09 -15.83 -8.37
N LEU A 216 35.47 -15.59 -9.53
CA LEU A 216 34.21 -16.20 -9.93
C LEU A 216 34.39 -17.42 -10.87
N ARG A 217 35.63 -17.74 -11.27
CA ARG A 217 35.90 -18.82 -12.24
C ARG A 217 35.44 -20.18 -11.74
N GLY A 218 34.59 -20.82 -12.53
CA GLY A 218 34.09 -22.18 -12.28
C GLY A 218 32.81 -22.25 -11.45
N HIS A 219 32.34 -21.15 -10.92
CA HIS A 219 31.12 -21.07 -10.14
C HIS A 219 30.13 -20.10 -10.79
N THR A 220 28.82 -20.36 -10.61
CA THR A 220 27.82 -19.31 -10.85
C THR A 220 28.02 -18.20 -9.83
N ALA A 221 27.58 -16.98 -10.15
CA ALA A 221 27.69 -15.86 -9.19
C ALA A 221 27.02 -16.17 -7.84
N MET A 222 25.95 -16.96 -7.85
CA MET A 222 25.26 -17.37 -6.62
C MET A 222 26.09 -18.35 -5.80
N GLU A 223 26.74 -19.33 -6.42
CA GLU A 223 27.64 -20.27 -5.74
C GLU A 223 28.85 -19.53 -5.16
N ALA A 224 29.44 -18.63 -5.92
CA ALA A 224 30.56 -17.82 -5.41
C ALA A 224 30.16 -16.97 -4.18
N LEU A 225 28.93 -16.44 -4.15
CA LEU A 225 28.42 -15.66 -3.01
C LEU A 225 28.24 -16.47 -1.72
N THR A 226 28.30 -17.80 -1.76
CA THR A 226 28.34 -18.63 -0.54
C THR A 226 29.58 -18.34 0.33
N GLU A 227 30.64 -17.82 -0.29
CA GLU A 227 31.88 -17.39 0.36
C GLU A 227 31.98 -15.87 0.54
N ALA A 228 30.87 -15.14 0.45
CA ALA A 228 30.83 -13.68 0.53
C ALA A 228 31.30 -13.14 1.91
N ASP A 229 31.17 -13.94 2.97
CA ASP A 229 31.68 -13.66 4.32
C ASP A 229 33.19 -13.90 4.49
N GLY A 230 33.89 -14.40 3.44
CA GLY A 230 35.30 -14.71 3.42
C GLY A 230 36.09 -13.96 2.34
N ALA A 231 36.86 -14.74 1.54
CA ALA A 231 37.79 -14.21 0.54
C ALA A 231 37.09 -13.41 -0.57
N LEU A 232 35.92 -13.85 -1.02
CA LEU A 232 35.16 -13.14 -2.03
C LEU A 232 34.72 -11.76 -1.54
N GLY A 233 34.23 -11.65 -0.31
CA GLY A 233 33.82 -10.36 0.25
C GLY A 233 34.96 -9.35 0.35
N ALA A 234 36.17 -9.83 0.68
CA ALA A 234 37.38 -8.99 0.67
C ALA A 234 37.72 -8.52 -0.76
N ALA A 235 37.63 -9.42 -1.76
CA ALA A 235 37.85 -9.08 -3.16
C ALA A 235 36.83 -8.07 -3.70
N VAL A 236 35.54 -8.23 -3.35
CA VAL A 236 34.48 -7.31 -3.72
C VAL A 236 34.69 -5.92 -3.17
N ARG A 237 35.13 -5.80 -1.89
CA ARG A 237 35.50 -4.50 -1.29
C ARG A 237 36.74 -3.90 -1.96
N ALA A 238 37.73 -4.72 -2.25
CA ALA A 238 38.93 -4.27 -2.95
C ALA A 238 38.66 -3.76 -4.37
N ALA A 239 37.67 -4.31 -5.04
CA ALA A 239 37.20 -3.84 -6.35
C ALA A 239 36.38 -2.53 -6.28
N GLY A 240 36.13 -2.00 -5.07
CA GLY A 240 35.47 -0.70 -4.86
C GLY A 240 33.95 -0.76 -4.59
N PHE A 241 33.35 -1.94 -4.44
CA PHE A 241 31.97 -2.06 -4.02
C PHE A 241 31.80 -1.80 -2.52
N LEU A 242 30.76 -1.07 -2.15
CA LEU A 242 30.33 -0.92 -0.76
C LEU A 242 29.64 -2.21 -0.31
N PHE A 243 30.40 -3.09 0.33
CA PHE A 243 29.95 -4.38 0.80
C PHE A 243 30.25 -4.57 2.29
N PRO A 244 29.39 -4.04 3.20
CA PRO A 244 29.55 -4.17 4.64
C PRO A 244 29.61 -5.64 5.09
N GLU A 245 30.32 -5.93 6.18
CA GLU A 245 30.49 -7.30 6.66
C GLU A 245 29.17 -7.96 7.07
N ASP A 246 28.24 -7.20 7.67
CA ASP A 246 26.92 -7.72 8.03
C ASP A 246 26.11 -8.08 6.77
N THR A 247 26.18 -7.26 5.73
CA THR A 247 25.59 -7.57 4.42
C THR A 247 26.25 -8.81 3.80
N ALA A 248 27.55 -8.92 3.87
CA ALA A 248 28.30 -10.07 3.34
C ALA A 248 27.85 -11.38 4.00
N ARG A 249 27.71 -11.41 5.32
CA ARG A 249 27.20 -12.58 6.06
C ARG A 249 25.78 -12.94 5.65
N THR A 250 24.89 -11.93 5.56
CA THR A 250 23.51 -12.15 5.16
C THR A 250 23.43 -12.69 3.72
N VAL A 251 24.22 -12.12 2.81
CA VAL A 251 24.29 -12.56 1.41
C VAL A 251 24.84 -13.98 1.30
N ALA A 252 25.90 -14.31 2.05
CA ALA A 252 26.46 -15.64 2.08
C ALA A 252 25.44 -16.70 2.55
N GLU A 253 24.73 -16.41 3.64
CA GLU A 253 23.70 -17.30 4.16
C GLU A 253 22.54 -17.49 3.16
N GLN A 254 22.06 -16.43 2.53
CA GLN A 254 21.01 -16.50 1.50
C GLN A 254 21.50 -17.23 0.26
N ALA A 255 22.74 -17.04 -0.16
CA ALA A 255 23.33 -17.76 -1.28
C ALA A 255 23.38 -19.27 -0.98
N ARG A 256 23.85 -19.68 0.21
CA ARG A 256 23.82 -21.07 0.67
C ARG A 256 22.40 -21.63 0.66
N GLN A 257 21.42 -20.90 1.23
CA GLN A 257 20.00 -21.31 1.23
C GLN A 257 19.47 -21.50 -0.20
N THR A 258 19.81 -20.60 -1.11
CA THR A 258 19.37 -20.68 -2.52
C THR A 258 20.00 -21.87 -3.24
N CYS A 259 21.31 -22.14 -3.02
CA CYS A 259 22.00 -23.29 -3.59
C CYS A 259 21.44 -24.60 -3.03
N ASP A 260 21.21 -24.66 -1.71
CA ASP A 260 20.62 -25.81 -1.03
C ASP A 260 19.19 -26.09 -1.58
N SER A 261 18.36 -25.04 -1.69
CA SER A 261 17.01 -25.16 -2.23
C SER A 261 17.01 -25.71 -3.66
N ARG A 262 17.88 -25.19 -4.49
CA ARG A 262 18.03 -25.62 -5.87
C ARG A 262 18.44 -27.09 -5.98
N SER A 263 19.40 -27.54 -5.20
CA SER A 263 19.83 -28.95 -5.19
C SER A 263 18.72 -29.89 -4.71
N LEU A 264 17.89 -29.47 -3.74
CA LEU A 264 16.73 -30.22 -3.27
C LEU A 264 15.63 -30.31 -4.33
N GLU A 265 15.34 -29.20 -5.03
CA GLU A 265 14.37 -29.18 -6.13
C GLU A 265 14.85 -30.02 -7.33
N GLU A 266 16.15 -30.01 -7.63
CA GLU A 266 16.75 -30.88 -8.63
C GLU A 266 16.59 -32.37 -8.26
N GLY A 267 16.49 -32.69 -6.97
CA GLY A 267 16.12 -34.02 -6.49
C GLY A 267 14.77 -34.52 -7.03
N LEU A 268 13.79 -33.62 -7.24
CA LEU A 268 12.49 -33.97 -7.84
C LEU A 268 12.58 -34.36 -9.32
N LEU A 269 13.66 -34.00 -10.01
CA LEU A 269 13.89 -34.44 -11.39
C LEU A 269 14.25 -35.93 -11.46
N ARG A 270 14.61 -36.56 -10.33
CA ARG A 270 14.88 -37.97 -10.23
C ARG A 270 13.57 -38.75 -10.15
N PRO A 271 13.28 -39.66 -11.10
CA PRO A 271 11.99 -40.36 -11.16
C PRO A 271 11.69 -41.15 -9.88
N ALA A 272 12.71 -41.78 -9.27
CA ALA A 272 12.55 -42.56 -8.05
C ALA A 272 12.13 -41.72 -6.83
N VAL A 273 12.71 -40.53 -6.65
CA VAL A 273 12.35 -39.58 -5.58
C VAL A 273 10.94 -39.06 -5.78
N ARG A 274 10.62 -38.69 -7.03
CA ARG A 274 9.30 -38.15 -7.38
C ARG A 274 8.19 -39.18 -7.21
N GLN A 275 8.43 -40.46 -7.61
CA GLN A 275 7.49 -41.56 -7.41
C GLN A 275 7.28 -41.87 -5.91
N ALA A 276 8.37 -41.89 -5.12
CA ALA A 276 8.30 -42.13 -3.69
C ALA A 276 7.51 -41.03 -2.97
N LEU A 277 7.71 -39.75 -3.35
CA LEU A 277 6.99 -38.64 -2.79
C LEU A 277 5.51 -38.67 -3.19
N ALA A 278 5.20 -38.95 -4.46
CA ALA A 278 3.84 -39.09 -4.97
C ALA A 278 3.08 -40.21 -4.22
N GLY A 279 3.70 -41.36 -4.01
CA GLY A 279 3.10 -42.49 -3.27
C GLY A 279 2.89 -42.17 -1.80
N ARG A 280 3.79 -41.37 -1.15
CA ARG A 280 3.65 -41.02 0.25
C ARG A 280 2.55 -39.99 0.48
N LEU A 281 2.30 -39.11 -0.48
CA LEU A 281 1.29 -38.05 -0.39
C LEU A 281 -0.04 -38.42 -1.06
N ASP A 282 -0.16 -39.63 -1.62
CA ASP A 282 -1.31 -40.08 -2.42
C ASP A 282 -1.66 -39.11 -3.56
N LEU A 283 -0.61 -38.65 -4.27
CA LEU A 283 -0.69 -37.70 -5.39
C LEU A 283 -0.30 -38.37 -6.72
N THR A 284 -0.76 -37.81 -7.81
CA THR A 284 -0.25 -38.18 -9.13
C THR A 284 1.13 -37.55 -9.37
N LEU A 285 1.93 -38.14 -10.27
CA LEU A 285 3.27 -37.63 -10.59
C LEU A 285 3.24 -36.19 -11.11
N ASN A 286 2.17 -35.78 -11.78
CA ASN A 286 2.04 -34.42 -12.30
C ASN A 286 1.73 -33.37 -11.22
N GLU A 287 1.17 -33.78 -10.11
CA GLU A 287 0.87 -32.91 -8.96
C GLU A 287 2.10 -32.65 -8.07
N VAL A 288 3.11 -33.52 -8.17
CA VAL A 288 4.37 -33.34 -7.44
C VAL A 288 5.19 -32.23 -8.10
N ASN A 289 5.22 -31.08 -7.44
CA ASN A 289 5.93 -29.88 -7.86
C ASN A 289 6.71 -29.27 -6.68
N PRO A 290 7.57 -28.27 -6.89
CA PRO A 290 8.35 -27.65 -5.81
C PRO A 290 7.50 -27.13 -4.64
N SER A 291 6.31 -26.59 -4.89
CA SER A 291 5.46 -26.08 -3.81
C SER A 291 4.96 -27.19 -2.88
N VAL A 292 4.64 -28.36 -3.42
CA VAL A 292 4.26 -29.55 -2.66
C VAL A 292 5.44 -30.09 -1.86
N LEU A 293 6.66 -30.08 -2.46
CA LEU A 293 7.87 -30.45 -1.74
C LEU A 293 8.10 -29.57 -0.54
N TRP A 294 8.07 -28.25 -0.70
CA TRP A 294 8.32 -27.32 0.41
C TRP A 294 7.24 -27.40 1.49
N ASP A 295 5.99 -27.66 1.11
CA ASP A 295 4.92 -27.88 2.09
C ASP A 295 5.13 -29.18 2.89
N PHE A 296 5.57 -30.24 2.23
CA PHE A 296 5.90 -31.51 2.84
C PHE A 296 7.08 -31.40 3.81
N LEU A 297 8.14 -30.68 3.46
CA LEU A 297 9.38 -30.54 4.24
C LEU A 297 9.23 -29.68 5.51
N LYS A 298 8.05 -29.18 5.84
CA LYS A 298 7.81 -28.39 7.06
C LYS A 298 7.92 -29.18 8.36
N SER A 299 7.89 -30.51 8.31
CA SER A 299 8.07 -31.39 9.47
C SER A 299 9.45 -32.03 9.46
N ARG A 300 10.03 -32.22 10.67
CA ARG A 300 11.35 -32.88 10.82
C ARG A 300 11.37 -34.31 10.29
N GLU A 301 10.26 -35.05 10.51
CA GLU A 301 10.12 -36.42 10.03
C GLU A 301 10.14 -36.50 8.50
N ALA A 302 9.37 -35.61 7.84
CA ALA A 302 9.34 -35.53 6.37
C ALA A 302 10.69 -35.11 5.80
N ALA A 303 11.36 -34.16 6.45
CA ALA A 303 12.69 -33.73 6.04
C ALA A 303 13.73 -34.86 6.13
N GLY A 304 13.75 -35.63 7.23
CA GLY A 304 14.62 -36.79 7.36
C GLY A 304 14.33 -37.83 6.29
N TRP A 305 13.07 -38.20 6.10
CA TRP A 305 12.68 -39.15 5.06
C TRP A 305 13.10 -38.72 3.65
N TYR A 306 13.00 -37.43 3.31
CA TYR A 306 13.40 -36.92 2.02
C TYR A 306 14.91 -37.01 1.79
N LEU A 307 15.72 -36.68 2.82
CA LEU A 307 17.17 -36.80 2.75
C LEU A 307 17.60 -38.25 2.56
N ASP A 308 17.05 -39.20 3.34
CA ASP A 308 17.36 -40.61 3.20
C ASP A 308 17.07 -41.10 1.77
N ARG A 309 15.92 -40.69 1.21
CA ARG A 309 15.53 -41.08 -0.15
C ARG A 309 16.41 -40.42 -1.21
N LEU A 310 16.87 -39.20 -0.99
CA LEU A 310 17.76 -38.47 -1.88
C LEU A 310 19.15 -39.17 -1.91
N GLU A 311 19.68 -39.57 -0.74
CA GLU A 311 20.96 -40.31 -0.63
C GLU A 311 20.88 -41.70 -1.30
N GLU A 312 19.82 -42.45 -1.07
CA GLU A 312 19.60 -43.75 -1.72
C GLU A 312 19.61 -43.68 -3.27
N THR A 313 19.21 -42.53 -3.81
CA THR A 313 19.20 -42.30 -5.27
C THR A 313 20.46 -41.63 -5.80
N GLY A 314 21.51 -41.54 -4.97
CA GLY A 314 22.82 -40.96 -5.36
C GLY A 314 22.80 -39.43 -5.44
N GLY A 315 21.88 -38.76 -4.72
CA GLY A 315 21.88 -37.31 -4.50
C GLY A 315 22.88 -36.93 -3.44
N SER A 316 23.52 -35.76 -3.56
CA SER A 316 24.38 -35.23 -2.52
C SER A 316 23.53 -34.35 -1.57
N ALA A 317 23.39 -34.83 -0.34
CA ALA A 317 22.76 -34.07 0.74
C ALA A 317 23.73 -33.91 1.92
N ALA A 318 25.03 -34.07 1.68
CA ALA A 318 26.06 -34.32 2.68
C ALA A 318 26.20 -33.27 3.81
N GLU A 319 25.62 -32.08 3.67
CA GLU A 319 25.69 -31.03 4.69
C GLU A 319 24.30 -30.59 5.24
N LEU A 320 23.20 -31.23 4.78
CA LEU A 320 21.86 -30.82 5.14
C LEU A 320 21.32 -31.66 6.30
N THR A 321 20.99 -31.01 7.39
CA THR A 321 20.29 -31.66 8.52
C THR A 321 18.78 -31.50 8.37
N PRO A 322 17.96 -32.43 8.92
CA PRO A 322 16.50 -32.29 8.90
C PRO A 322 15.99 -30.97 9.50
N GLU A 323 16.68 -30.46 10.54
CA GLU A 323 16.33 -29.17 11.15
C GLU A 323 16.55 -28.00 10.19
N ARG A 324 17.68 -28.02 9.45
CA ARG A 324 17.99 -26.99 8.45
C ARG A 324 16.98 -27.02 7.30
N LEU A 325 16.55 -28.22 6.88
CA LEU A 325 15.50 -28.36 5.87
C LEU A 325 14.17 -27.74 6.28
N VAL A 326 13.76 -27.95 7.52
CA VAL A 326 12.51 -27.37 8.03
C VAL A 326 12.58 -25.84 8.02
N VAL A 327 13.72 -25.25 8.37
CA VAL A 327 13.92 -23.79 8.31
C VAL A 327 13.86 -23.32 6.86
N LEU A 328 14.57 -24.02 5.96
CA LEU A 328 14.60 -23.70 4.54
C LEU A 328 13.19 -23.78 3.91
N ALA A 329 12.42 -24.85 4.23
CA ALA A 329 11.05 -25.02 3.77
C ALA A 329 10.12 -23.88 4.19
N ARG A 330 10.30 -23.34 5.40
CA ARG A 330 9.56 -22.16 5.84
C ARG A 330 9.91 -20.91 5.05
N VAL A 331 11.20 -20.68 4.81
CA VAL A 331 11.69 -19.54 4.01
C VAL A 331 11.16 -19.63 2.59
N GLN A 332 11.28 -20.78 1.94
CA GLN A 332 10.82 -21.01 0.56
C GLN A 332 9.31 -20.88 0.43
N THR A 333 8.55 -21.37 1.41
CA THR A 333 7.08 -21.17 1.43
C THR A 333 6.72 -19.68 1.58
N GLU A 334 7.46 -18.95 2.43
CA GLU A 334 7.27 -17.49 2.59
C GLU A 334 7.60 -16.76 1.29
N GLU A 335 8.71 -17.08 0.62
CA GLU A 335 9.09 -16.50 -0.68
C GLU A 335 8.04 -16.75 -1.77
N MET A 336 7.55 -17.98 -1.89
CA MET A 336 6.50 -18.31 -2.87
C MET A 336 5.21 -17.55 -2.59
N MET A 337 4.82 -17.41 -1.32
CA MET A 337 3.66 -16.62 -0.92
C MET A 337 3.85 -15.13 -1.27
N LEU A 338 5.03 -14.58 -1.00
CA LEU A 338 5.38 -13.20 -1.34
C LEU A 338 5.37 -12.98 -2.86
N ALA A 339 5.93 -13.92 -3.63
CA ALA A 339 5.94 -13.87 -5.08
C ALA A 339 4.53 -13.90 -5.70
N GLN A 340 3.56 -14.56 -5.07
CA GLN A 340 2.16 -14.54 -5.49
C GLN A 340 1.45 -13.23 -5.16
N LEU A 341 1.87 -12.54 -4.11
CA LEU A 341 1.26 -11.27 -3.67
C LEU A 341 1.79 -10.05 -4.44
N LEU A 342 3.11 -10.01 -4.69
CA LEU A 342 3.79 -8.88 -5.32
C LEU A 342 3.35 -8.56 -6.77
N PRO A 343 3.21 -9.50 -7.72
CA PRO A 343 2.85 -9.18 -9.10
C PRO A 343 1.42 -8.70 -9.27
N ARG A 344 0.52 -9.07 -8.37
CA ARG A 344 -0.90 -8.72 -8.43
C ARG A 344 -1.14 -7.27 -8.04
N GLU A 345 -0.19 -6.65 -7.31
CA GLU A 345 -0.29 -5.29 -6.80
C GLU A 345 0.63 -4.31 -7.53
N ALA A 346 1.73 -4.78 -8.14
CA ALA A 346 2.59 -3.95 -9.00
C ALA A 346 1.89 -3.47 -10.29
N SER A 347 0.84 -4.17 -10.73
CA SER A 347 -0.02 -3.72 -11.83
C SER A 347 -1.07 -2.67 -11.40
N THR A 348 -1.13 -2.34 -10.12
CA THR A 348 -2.05 -1.33 -9.55
C THR A 348 -1.23 -0.17 -8.96
N GLU A 349 -0.15 0.26 -9.63
CA GLU A 349 0.61 1.48 -9.30
C GLU A 349 -0.20 2.78 -9.54
N GLU A 350 -1.50 2.74 -9.37
CA GLU A 350 -2.31 3.94 -9.27
C GLU A 350 -2.48 4.32 -7.79
N GLY A 351 -1.49 5.07 -7.29
CA GLY A 351 -1.64 5.92 -6.12
C GLY A 351 -1.31 5.28 -4.77
N GLU A 352 -0.17 5.63 -4.21
CA GLU A 352 0.29 5.36 -2.83
C GLU A 352 -0.67 5.83 -1.71
N THR A 353 -1.78 6.48 -2.07
CA THR A 353 -2.84 6.93 -1.16
C THR A 353 -4.24 6.65 -1.71
N GLY A 354 -4.36 5.85 -2.77
CA GLY A 354 -5.58 5.74 -3.56
C GLY A 354 -6.60 4.80 -2.93
N ILE A 355 -7.51 5.35 -2.14
CA ILE A 355 -8.88 4.84 -2.23
C ILE A 355 -9.23 5.04 -3.71
N GLN A 356 -9.32 3.94 -4.49
CA GLN A 356 -9.65 4.02 -5.92
C GLN A 356 -10.87 4.92 -6.11
N GLU A 357 -10.90 5.77 -7.15
CA GLU A 357 -12.04 6.67 -7.42
C GLU A 357 -13.38 5.95 -7.33
N ARG A 358 -13.46 4.71 -7.79
CA ARG A 358 -14.63 3.83 -7.66
C ARG A 358 -15.04 3.62 -6.20
N MET A 359 -14.09 3.44 -5.29
CA MET A 359 -14.35 3.27 -3.84
C MET A 359 -14.84 4.57 -3.21
N LEU A 360 -14.27 5.71 -3.59
CA LEU A 360 -14.74 7.02 -3.15
C LEU A 360 -16.20 7.27 -3.54
N TRP A 361 -16.56 6.94 -4.77
CA TRP A 361 -17.95 7.02 -5.24
C TRP A 361 -18.90 6.12 -4.44
N LEU A 362 -18.50 4.89 -4.15
CA LEU A 362 -19.31 3.96 -3.36
C LEU A 362 -19.51 4.45 -1.92
N ILE A 363 -18.46 5.00 -1.29
CA ILE A 363 -18.54 5.61 0.04
C ILE A 363 -19.48 6.82 0.01
N LEU A 364 -19.33 7.72 -0.96
CA LEU A 364 -20.17 8.90 -1.09
C LEU A 364 -21.64 8.55 -1.28
N VAL A 365 -21.96 7.62 -2.18
CA VAL A 365 -23.33 7.15 -2.38
C VAL A 365 -23.88 6.50 -1.12
N SER A 366 -23.12 5.65 -0.44
CA SER A 366 -23.53 5.03 0.82
C SER A 366 -23.81 6.07 1.91
N MET A 367 -23.00 7.11 2.01
CA MET A 367 -23.22 8.22 2.96
C MET A 367 -24.48 9.01 2.63
N ILE A 368 -24.77 9.30 1.34
CA ILE A 368 -26.00 9.99 0.93
C ILE A 368 -27.22 9.16 1.28
N VAL A 369 -27.22 7.87 0.95
CA VAL A 369 -28.33 6.95 1.28
C VAL A 369 -28.56 6.90 2.80
N CYS A 370 -27.47 6.86 3.58
CA CYS A 370 -27.55 6.91 5.04
C CYS A 370 -28.15 8.24 5.53
N ALA A 371 -27.71 9.38 4.99
CA ALA A 371 -28.24 10.70 5.35
C ALA A 371 -29.74 10.79 5.09
N VAL A 372 -30.22 10.29 3.93
CA VAL A 372 -31.66 10.22 3.60
C VAL A 372 -32.40 9.31 4.59
N GLY A 373 -31.83 8.16 4.93
CA GLY A 373 -32.40 7.24 5.91
C GLY A 373 -32.54 7.88 7.31
N ILE A 374 -31.51 8.58 7.78
CA ILE A 374 -31.54 9.32 9.04
C ILE A 374 -32.57 10.43 9.00
N ALA A 375 -32.61 11.23 7.92
CA ALA A 375 -33.58 12.32 7.77
C ALA A 375 -35.01 11.79 7.81
N ASN A 376 -35.29 10.68 7.12
CA ASN A 376 -36.63 10.06 7.12
C ASN A 376 -37.02 9.53 8.51
N ALA A 377 -36.09 8.85 9.20
CA ALA A 377 -36.30 8.37 10.56
C ALA A 377 -36.56 9.52 11.56
N MET A 378 -35.85 10.64 11.38
CA MET A 378 -36.04 11.84 12.20
C MET A 378 -37.37 12.55 11.92
N LEU A 379 -37.77 12.66 10.63
CA LEU A 379 -39.09 13.20 10.27
C LEU A 379 -40.20 12.40 10.95
N MET A 380 -40.12 11.09 10.95
CA MET A 380 -41.09 10.24 11.62
C MET A 380 -41.05 10.39 13.15
N SER A 381 -39.86 10.58 13.73
CA SER A 381 -39.71 10.90 15.18
C SER A 381 -40.38 12.22 15.54
N VAL A 382 -40.24 13.25 14.69
CA VAL A 382 -40.87 14.56 14.89
C VAL A 382 -42.39 14.45 14.82
N THR A 383 -42.95 13.72 13.84
CA THR A 383 -44.42 13.56 13.70
C THR A 383 -45.05 12.87 14.90
N GLU A 384 -44.40 11.91 15.51
CA GLU A 384 -44.90 11.26 16.73
C GLU A 384 -44.81 12.15 18.00
N ARG A 385 -43.86 13.10 18.04
CA ARG A 385 -43.69 14.06 19.13
C ARG A 385 -44.47 15.38 18.87
N PHE A 386 -45.32 15.40 17.89
CA PHE A 386 -45.99 16.61 17.46
C PHE A 386 -46.70 17.31 18.60
N ARG A 387 -47.41 16.57 19.46
CA ARG A 387 -48.13 17.12 20.65
C ARG A 387 -47.13 17.60 21.71
N GLU A 388 -46.04 16.87 21.97
CA GLU A 388 -45.02 17.26 22.94
C GLU A 388 -44.32 18.59 22.52
N ILE A 389 -43.99 18.71 21.22
CA ILE A 389 -43.40 19.91 20.65
C ILE A 389 -44.37 21.09 20.70
N ALA A 390 -45.66 20.85 20.43
CA ALA A 390 -46.68 21.87 20.51
C ALA A 390 -46.89 22.38 21.96
N THR A 391 -46.94 21.50 22.95
CA THR A 391 -47.03 21.90 24.38
C THR A 391 -45.83 22.68 24.82
N LEU A 392 -44.60 22.28 24.42
CA LEU A 392 -43.39 23.06 24.70
C LEU A 392 -43.45 24.47 24.09
N LYS A 393 -43.97 24.62 22.87
CA LYS A 393 -44.17 25.92 22.23
C LYS A 393 -45.21 26.77 22.93
N CYS A 394 -46.32 26.17 23.35
CA CYS A 394 -47.34 26.88 24.16
C CYS A 394 -46.78 27.34 25.50
N LEU A 395 -45.79 26.65 26.08
CA LEU A 395 -45.06 27.03 27.28
C LEU A 395 -43.95 28.06 27.01
N GLY A 396 -43.76 28.50 25.75
CA GLY A 396 -42.81 29.56 25.40
C GLY A 396 -41.42 29.04 24.96
N ALA A 397 -41.27 27.78 24.64
CA ALA A 397 -39.97 27.24 24.13
C ALA A 397 -39.62 27.90 22.79
N LEU A 398 -38.37 28.37 22.67
CA LEU A 398 -37.83 28.93 21.43
C LEU A 398 -37.63 27.87 20.37
N ASP A 399 -37.76 28.24 19.09
CA ASP A 399 -37.52 27.36 17.93
C ASP A 399 -36.12 26.80 17.94
N THR A 400 -35.12 27.58 18.36
CA THR A 400 -33.72 27.15 18.51
C THR A 400 -33.57 26.06 19.57
N THR A 401 -34.37 26.07 20.66
CA THR A 401 -34.32 25.01 21.68
C THR A 401 -34.86 23.68 21.16
N ILE A 402 -35.96 23.72 20.39
CA ILE A 402 -36.53 22.52 19.76
C ILE A 402 -35.58 21.94 18.74
N MET A 403 -35.00 22.81 17.90
CA MET A 403 -34.01 22.41 16.91
C MET A 403 -32.76 21.79 17.56
N GLY A 404 -32.25 22.43 18.62
CA GLY A 404 -31.11 21.92 19.39
C GLY A 404 -31.37 20.55 20.01
N MET A 405 -32.58 20.34 20.57
CA MET A 405 -32.97 19.04 21.15
C MET A 405 -32.96 17.92 20.11
N CYS A 406 -33.47 18.16 18.89
CA CYS A 406 -33.49 17.20 17.82
C CYS A 406 -32.05 16.90 17.28
N VAL A 407 -31.20 17.92 17.18
CA VAL A 407 -29.81 17.75 16.75
C VAL A 407 -29.00 16.96 17.80
N VAL A 408 -29.20 17.24 19.10
CA VAL A 408 -28.56 16.45 20.16
C VAL A 408 -29.01 14.99 20.14
N GLU A 409 -30.30 14.74 19.89
CA GLU A 409 -30.79 13.36 19.72
C GLU A 409 -30.08 12.65 18.57
N ALA A 410 -29.98 13.31 17.40
CA ALA A 410 -29.28 12.76 16.24
C ALA A 410 -27.79 12.50 16.50
N THR A 411 -27.11 13.43 17.22
CA THR A 411 -25.69 13.25 17.56
C THR A 411 -25.47 12.05 18.48
N VAL A 412 -26.34 11.82 19.48
CA VAL A 412 -26.27 10.64 20.35
C VAL A 412 -26.45 9.35 19.55
N LEU A 413 -27.41 9.32 18.60
CA LEU A 413 -27.59 8.19 17.70
C LEU A 413 -26.41 8.02 16.74
N GLY A 414 -25.77 9.14 16.31
CA GLY A 414 -24.57 9.16 15.51
C GLY A 414 -23.36 8.56 16.24
N VAL A 415 -23.18 8.89 17.54
CA VAL A 415 -22.11 8.32 18.39
C VAL A 415 -22.29 6.81 18.54
N THR A 416 -23.49 6.36 18.92
CA THR A 416 -23.76 4.94 19.18
C THR A 416 -23.69 4.11 17.89
N GLY A 417 -24.31 4.59 16.81
CA GLY A 417 -24.27 3.95 15.50
C GLY A 417 -22.87 3.98 14.88
N GLY A 418 -22.17 5.13 15.01
CA GLY A 418 -20.81 5.30 14.56
C GLY A 418 -19.84 4.33 15.25
N ALA A 419 -19.91 4.22 16.57
CA ALA A 419 -19.07 3.31 17.35
C ALA A 419 -19.35 1.84 17.02
N ALA A 420 -20.62 1.44 16.95
CA ALA A 420 -21.02 0.08 16.58
C ALA A 420 -20.59 -0.26 15.15
N GLY A 421 -20.78 0.68 14.21
CA GLY A 421 -20.36 0.52 12.82
C GLY A 421 -18.84 0.45 12.67
N ALA A 422 -18.09 1.33 13.37
CA ALA A 422 -16.63 1.32 13.35
C ALA A 422 -16.07 -0.03 13.85
N LEU A 423 -16.60 -0.57 14.93
CA LEU A 423 -16.20 -1.88 15.45
C LEU A 423 -16.53 -3.01 14.48
N ALA A 424 -17.77 -3.08 13.98
CA ALA A 424 -18.20 -4.10 13.03
C ALA A 424 -17.39 -4.03 11.73
N GLY A 425 -17.20 -2.84 11.17
CA GLY A 425 -16.43 -2.62 9.95
C GLY A 425 -14.96 -3.00 10.09
N THR A 426 -14.34 -2.68 11.24
CA THR A 426 -12.97 -3.10 11.56
C THR A 426 -12.85 -4.61 11.61
N LEU A 427 -13.75 -5.27 12.34
CA LEU A 427 -13.74 -6.74 12.47
C LEU A 427 -13.90 -7.41 11.11
N LEU A 428 -14.82 -6.93 10.29
CA LEU A 428 -15.04 -7.46 8.94
C LEU A 428 -13.82 -7.23 8.04
N GLY A 429 -13.25 -6.02 8.03
CA GLY A 429 -12.11 -5.67 7.20
C GLY A 429 -10.85 -6.43 7.59
N VAL A 430 -10.52 -6.45 8.88
CA VAL A 430 -9.37 -7.22 9.40
C VAL A 430 -9.59 -8.72 9.21
N GLY A 431 -10.81 -9.24 9.43
CA GLY A 431 -11.16 -10.63 9.22
C GLY A 431 -10.96 -11.08 7.77
N ARG A 432 -11.43 -10.29 6.81
CA ARG A 432 -11.21 -10.55 5.37
C ARG A 432 -9.74 -10.52 5.00
N MET A 433 -9.00 -9.52 5.50
CA MET A 433 -7.56 -9.42 5.24
C MET A 433 -6.78 -10.57 5.88
N SER A 434 -7.15 -11.00 7.08
CA SER A 434 -6.55 -12.19 7.73
C SER A 434 -6.83 -13.47 6.95
N ALA A 435 -8.02 -13.61 6.36
CA ALA A 435 -8.36 -14.75 5.50
C ALA A 435 -7.59 -14.71 4.16
N ALA A 436 -7.34 -13.51 3.60
CA ALA A 436 -6.64 -13.34 2.34
C ALA A 436 -5.12 -13.48 2.47
N PHE A 437 -4.51 -12.92 3.52
CA PHE A 437 -3.06 -12.82 3.71
C PHE A 437 -2.53 -13.68 4.87
N GLY A 438 -3.39 -14.47 5.52
CA GLY A 438 -3.01 -15.37 6.61
C GLY A 438 -2.39 -14.63 7.80
N GLY A 439 -1.43 -15.29 8.45
CA GLY A 439 -0.76 -14.76 9.65
C GLY A 439 0.03 -13.48 9.46
N ILE A 440 0.40 -13.13 8.21
CA ILE A 440 1.15 -11.89 7.90
C ILE A 440 0.28 -10.67 8.20
N ALA A 441 -0.99 -10.68 7.79
CA ALA A 441 -1.92 -9.57 8.05
C ALA A 441 -2.06 -9.27 9.55
N VAL A 442 -2.10 -10.31 10.39
CA VAL A 442 -2.23 -10.14 11.84
C VAL A 442 -0.94 -9.58 12.46
N ARG A 443 0.23 -10.04 12.01
CA ARG A 443 1.54 -9.58 12.52
C ARG A 443 1.87 -8.15 12.12
N THR A 444 1.39 -7.70 10.96
CA THR A 444 1.68 -6.36 10.43
C THR A 444 0.55 -5.35 10.69
N LEU A 445 -0.42 -5.69 11.54
CA LEU A 445 -1.59 -4.86 11.83
C LEU A 445 -1.17 -3.47 12.34
N PRO A 446 -1.51 -2.38 11.63
CA PRO A 446 -1.15 -1.02 12.04
C PRO A 446 -2.16 -0.52 13.10
N THR A 447 -2.07 -1.03 14.33
CA THR A 447 -3.04 -0.79 15.41
C THR A 447 -3.28 0.68 15.70
N GLY A 448 -2.21 1.51 15.67
CA GLY A 448 -2.34 2.95 15.90
C GLY A 448 -3.14 3.68 14.81
N HIS A 449 -2.86 3.39 13.53
CA HIS A 449 -3.60 3.97 12.42
C HIS A 449 -5.05 3.46 12.37
N LEU A 450 -5.27 2.20 12.75
CA LEU A 450 -6.59 1.60 12.83
C LEU A 450 -7.45 2.27 13.91
N ALA A 451 -6.88 2.52 15.10
CA ALA A 451 -7.54 3.25 16.17
C ALA A 451 -7.90 4.69 15.77
N LEU A 452 -6.98 5.37 15.07
CA LEU A 452 -7.23 6.70 14.53
C LEU A 452 -8.35 6.71 13.48
N ALA A 453 -8.36 5.71 12.59
CA ALA A 453 -9.42 5.54 11.59
C ALA A 453 -10.77 5.23 12.23
N MET A 454 -10.81 4.42 13.30
CA MET A 454 -12.03 4.19 14.08
C MET A 454 -12.56 5.46 14.69
N ALA A 455 -11.70 6.26 15.33
CA ALA A 455 -12.10 7.56 15.89
C ALA A 455 -12.62 8.51 14.81
N GLY A 456 -11.92 8.58 13.66
CA GLY A 456 -12.35 9.35 12.49
C GLY A 456 -13.72 8.90 11.96
N SER A 457 -13.96 7.58 11.85
CA SER A 457 -15.24 7.03 11.42
C SER A 457 -16.39 7.42 12.35
N VAL A 458 -16.16 7.39 13.67
CA VAL A 458 -17.16 7.86 14.66
C VAL A 458 -17.47 9.34 14.47
N LEU A 459 -16.44 10.19 14.28
CA LEU A 459 -16.63 11.61 14.02
C LEU A 459 -17.43 11.89 12.75
N VAL A 460 -17.14 11.13 11.67
CA VAL A 460 -17.91 11.20 10.42
C VAL A 460 -19.37 10.78 10.67
N GLY A 461 -19.62 9.73 11.45
CA GLY A 461 -20.96 9.29 11.82
C GLY A 461 -21.74 10.36 12.59
N ILE A 462 -21.10 11.03 13.53
CA ILE A 462 -21.68 12.16 14.28
C ILE A 462 -22.02 13.31 13.35
N ALA A 463 -21.08 13.72 12.50
CA ALA A 463 -21.27 14.82 11.55
C ALA A 463 -22.41 14.54 10.58
N LEU A 464 -22.43 13.30 10.03
CA LEU A 464 -23.47 12.86 9.11
C LEU A 464 -24.87 12.88 9.77
N ALA A 465 -24.97 12.35 10.99
CA ALA A 465 -26.22 12.34 11.74
C ALA A 465 -26.71 13.75 12.07
N ALA A 466 -25.79 14.65 12.49
CA ALA A 466 -26.13 16.03 12.77
C ALA A 466 -26.64 16.78 11.52
N VAL A 467 -25.91 16.65 10.40
CA VAL A 467 -26.29 17.29 9.12
C VAL A 467 -27.63 16.75 8.60
N ALA A 468 -27.81 15.43 8.62
CA ALA A 468 -29.08 14.81 8.18
C ALA A 468 -30.27 15.21 9.03
N ALA A 469 -30.06 15.53 10.31
CA ALA A 469 -31.10 15.99 11.22
C ALA A 469 -31.48 17.47 11.06
N LEU A 470 -30.66 18.30 10.39
CA LEU A 470 -30.92 19.74 10.27
C LEU A 470 -32.26 20.04 9.58
N TYR A 471 -32.53 19.38 8.45
CA TYR A 471 -33.79 19.59 7.71
C TYR A 471 -35.03 19.18 8.51
N PRO A 472 -35.11 17.97 9.10
CA PRO A 472 -36.23 17.57 9.96
C PRO A 472 -36.41 18.48 11.16
N SER A 473 -35.32 18.87 11.82
CA SER A 473 -35.33 19.75 13.00
C SER A 473 -35.88 21.14 12.68
N PHE A 474 -35.47 21.70 11.53
CA PHE A 474 -35.98 22.99 11.07
C PHE A 474 -37.47 22.93 10.75
N LYS A 475 -37.94 21.84 10.13
CA LYS A 475 -39.38 21.63 9.85
C LYS A 475 -40.17 21.51 11.18
N ALA A 476 -39.63 20.76 12.16
CA ALA A 476 -40.23 20.63 13.49
C ALA A 476 -40.34 21.97 14.22
N ALA A 477 -39.31 22.80 14.15
CA ALA A 477 -39.27 24.09 14.80
C ALA A 477 -40.26 25.11 14.22
N ARG A 478 -40.67 24.98 12.96
CA ARG A 478 -41.62 25.90 12.29
C ARG A 478 -43.09 25.46 12.36
N LEU A 479 -43.42 24.36 13.03
CA LEU A 479 -44.79 23.91 13.18
C LEU A 479 -45.65 24.89 14.01
N ALA A 480 -46.82 25.24 13.50
CA ALA A 480 -47.75 26.12 14.22
C ALA A 480 -48.46 25.34 15.34
N PRO A 481 -48.46 25.84 16.59
CA PRO A 481 -49.07 25.14 17.74
C PRO A 481 -50.54 24.79 17.55
N MET A 482 -51.28 25.65 16.85
CA MET A 482 -52.74 25.47 16.59
C MET A 482 -53.03 24.26 15.66
N GLU A 483 -52.20 23.98 14.67
CA GLU A 483 -52.38 22.82 13.79
C GLU A 483 -52.15 21.49 14.52
N ALA A 484 -51.19 21.52 15.50
CA ALA A 484 -50.84 20.33 16.26
C ALA A 484 -51.95 19.88 17.24
N MET A 485 -52.80 20.80 17.70
CA MET A 485 -53.89 20.50 18.62
C MET A 485 -55.21 20.16 17.90
N ARG A 486 -55.29 20.34 16.57
CA ARG A 486 -56.50 20.16 15.78
C ARG A 486 -56.55 18.77 15.07
N VAL A 487 -55.48 18.01 15.11
CA VAL A 487 -55.42 16.65 14.53
C VAL A 487 -55.91 15.67 15.59
N GLU A 488 -57.17 15.25 15.48
CA GLU A 488 -57.71 14.06 16.13
C GLU A 488 -57.18 12.78 15.49
#